data_25eaf760696c8d20be1ff7d3220c01f5
#
_entry.id   25eaf760696c8d20be1ff7d3220c01f5
#
_cell.length_a   1.000
_cell.length_b   1.000
_cell.length_c   1.000
_cell.angle_alpha   90.00
_cell.angle_beta   90.00
_cell.angle_gamma   90.00
#
_symmetry.space_group_name_H-M   'P 1'
#
loop_
_entity.id
_entity.type
_entity.pdbx_description
1 polymer ?
#
loop_
_entity_poly.entity_id
_entity_poly.type
_entity_poly.pdbx_seq_one_letter_code
_entity_poly.pdbx_strand_id
1 'polypeptide(L)'
;MKRAGSRVVPALAASLALALACCAVAAPRDNINDWAWLSDIEARRRPPFRIFDNVAYVGLDWVSCYLIETSAGLILIDALYEPYTETLLDNIRALGHDPADVAYVIVTHGHWDHAGGAATLQEKLGARVVMSAADWDLVARDSSSGNTRFTPAREDLALGDGEILTLGDTTLTFHLTPGHTDGSLSVEFPARDGERTWRALTYGGVGINFSDPEKLKTYSDSVRRIMARGPFDVNLTNHPGMAWVFPLARDLAARQPGEPHPFVDPAAMAAFLKQRLAAAASS
;
A
#
# COMPACT_ATOMS: atom_id res chain seq x y z
N MET A 1 6.28 85.77 -19.99
CA MET A 1 6.60 84.62 -19.09
C MET A 1 5.31 83.75 -18.96
N LYS A 2 5.23 82.68 -19.74
CA LYS A 2 4.07 81.73 -19.69
C LYS A 2 4.56 80.40 -19.14
N ARG A 3 4.03 79.95 -18.00
CA ARG A 3 4.34 78.67 -17.40
C ARG A 3 3.61 77.57 -18.14
N ALA A 4 4.31 76.57 -18.63
CA ALA A 4 3.75 75.35 -19.20
C ALA A 4 3.33 74.39 -18.06
N GLY A 5 2.03 74.01 -18.06
CA GLY A 5 1.48 73.01 -17.16
C GLY A 5 1.72 71.61 -17.72
N SER A 6 2.43 70.82 -16.97
CA SER A 6 2.62 69.39 -17.22
C SER A 6 1.32 68.60 -16.88
N ARG A 7 0.74 67.95 -17.85
CA ARG A 7 -0.36 67.00 -17.64
C ARG A 7 0.20 65.62 -17.37
N VAL A 8 -0.02 65.13 -16.17
CA VAL A 8 0.24 63.73 -15.79
C VAL A 8 -0.95 62.87 -16.26
N VAL A 9 -0.67 61.91 -17.11
CA VAL A 9 -1.64 60.88 -17.54
C VAL A 9 -1.48 59.68 -16.60
N PRO A 10 -2.55 59.21 -15.94
CA PRO A 10 -2.44 57.99 -15.13
C PRO A 10 -2.43 56.76 -16.05
N ALA A 11 -1.41 55.93 -15.92
CA ALA A 11 -1.35 54.62 -16.54
C ALA A 11 -2.32 53.66 -15.82
N LEU A 12 -3.34 53.20 -16.54
CA LEU A 12 -4.17 52.11 -16.11
C LEU A 12 -3.34 50.78 -16.18
N ALA A 13 -3.00 50.24 -15.04
CA ALA A 13 -2.48 48.88 -14.96
C ALA A 13 -3.65 47.90 -15.05
N ALA A 14 -3.82 47.28 -16.20
CA ALA A 14 -4.76 46.16 -16.37
C ALA A 14 -4.12 44.89 -15.77
N SER A 15 -4.56 44.51 -14.58
CA SER A 15 -4.20 43.23 -13.95
C SER A 15 -4.96 42.13 -14.68
N LEU A 16 -4.26 41.37 -15.53
CA LEU A 16 -4.75 40.16 -16.16
C LEU A 16 -4.67 39.02 -15.11
N ALA A 17 -5.76 38.78 -14.40
CA ALA A 17 -5.92 37.62 -13.56
C ALA A 17 -6.06 36.35 -14.43
N LEU A 18 -4.97 35.63 -14.62
CA LEU A 18 -4.97 34.31 -15.25
C LEU A 18 -5.62 33.31 -14.28
N ALA A 19 -6.92 33.05 -14.45
CA ALA A 19 -7.59 31.97 -13.74
C ALA A 19 -7.05 30.63 -14.29
N LEU A 20 -6.08 30.03 -13.59
CA LEU A 20 -5.72 28.64 -13.79
C LEU A 20 -6.92 27.78 -13.34
N ALA A 21 -7.75 27.40 -14.31
CA ALA A 21 -8.72 26.33 -14.13
C ALA A 21 -7.92 25.03 -13.90
N CYS A 22 -7.71 24.71 -12.63
CA CYS A 22 -7.21 23.40 -12.23
C CYS A 22 -8.31 22.39 -12.57
N CYS A 23 -8.28 21.84 -13.80
CA CYS A 23 -9.02 20.64 -14.11
C CYS A 23 -8.47 19.53 -13.23
N ALA A 24 -9.02 19.38 -12.03
CA ALA A 24 -8.86 18.19 -11.24
C ALA A 24 -9.48 17.06 -12.08
N VAL A 25 -8.63 16.34 -12.81
CA VAL A 25 -9.00 15.03 -13.35
C VAL A 25 -9.29 14.19 -12.11
N ALA A 26 -10.59 13.97 -11.83
CA ALA A 26 -11.00 13.05 -10.80
C ALA A 26 -10.29 11.72 -11.09
N ALA A 27 -9.53 11.24 -10.13
CA ALA A 27 -8.94 9.91 -10.24
C ALA A 27 -10.07 8.93 -10.59
N PRO A 28 -9.85 8.02 -11.56
CA PRO A 28 -10.86 7.02 -11.87
C PRO A 28 -11.27 6.33 -10.58
N ARG A 29 -12.57 6.29 -10.31
CA ARG A 29 -13.08 5.55 -9.15
C ARG A 29 -12.80 4.08 -9.40
N ASP A 30 -12.11 3.45 -8.45
CA ASP A 30 -11.84 2.02 -8.49
C ASP A 30 -13.17 1.28 -8.67
N ASN A 31 -13.32 0.58 -9.78
CA ASN A 31 -14.53 -0.18 -10.07
C ASN A 31 -14.29 -1.66 -9.81
N ILE A 32 -14.21 -2.02 -8.52
CA ILE A 32 -13.95 -3.39 -8.05
C ILE A 32 -15.01 -4.42 -8.50
N ASN A 33 -16.10 -3.98 -9.13
CA ASN A 33 -17.14 -4.84 -9.68
C ASN A 33 -17.04 -5.00 -11.21
N ASP A 34 -16.18 -4.25 -11.88
CA ASP A 34 -15.98 -4.32 -13.33
C ASP A 34 -14.72 -5.12 -13.65
N TRP A 35 -14.93 -6.39 -14.04
CA TRP A 35 -13.81 -7.27 -14.39
C TRP A 35 -13.03 -6.79 -15.61
N ALA A 36 -13.65 -6.12 -16.58
CA ALA A 36 -12.93 -5.54 -17.72
C ALA A 36 -11.95 -4.44 -17.27
N TRP A 37 -12.39 -3.60 -16.32
CA TRP A 37 -11.51 -2.61 -15.70
C TRP A 37 -10.40 -3.26 -14.88
N LEU A 38 -10.75 -4.28 -14.08
CA LEU A 38 -9.79 -4.99 -13.20
C LEU A 38 -8.73 -5.75 -13.97
N SER A 39 -9.05 -6.30 -15.15
CA SER A 39 -8.15 -7.13 -15.97
C SER A 39 -7.44 -6.36 -17.09
N ASP A 40 -7.63 -5.05 -17.20
CA ASP A 40 -6.90 -4.21 -18.14
C ASP A 40 -5.44 -4.02 -17.69
N ILE A 41 -4.57 -4.96 -18.10
CA ILE A 41 -3.16 -5.01 -17.67
C ILE A 41 -2.44 -3.72 -18.02
N GLU A 42 -2.62 -3.17 -19.23
CA GLU A 42 -1.93 -1.97 -19.66
C GLU A 42 -2.34 -0.74 -18.85
N ALA A 43 -3.60 -0.64 -18.47
CA ALA A 43 -4.10 0.46 -17.66
C ALA A 43 -3.69 0.35 -16.18
N ARG A 44 -3.63 -0.88 -15.63
CA ARG A 44 -3.42 -1.13 -14.18
C ARG A 44 -1.95 -1.29 -13.81
N ARG A 45 -1.12 -1.84 -14.71
CA ARG A 45 0.31 -2.05 -14.40
C ARG A 45 1.01 -0.72 -14.11
N ARG A 46 2.01 -0.79 -13.24
CA ARG A 46 2.92 0.32 -12.95
C ARG A 46 4.36 -0.17 -12.97
N PRO A 47 5.29 0.61 -13.54
CA PRO A 47 6.71 0.32 -13.39
C PRO A 47 7.07 0.24 -11.90
N PRO A 48 7.92 -0.72 -11.52
CA PRO A 48 8.37 -0.80 -10.13
C PRO A 48 9.36 0.33 -9.82
N PHE A 49 9.45 0.68 -8.54
CA PHE A 49 10.41 1.68 -8.07
C PHE A 49 10.85 1.42 -6.65
N ARG A 50 12.09 1.78 -6.33
CA ARG A 50 12.60 1.75 -4.95
C ARG A 50 11.98 2.88 -4.15
N ILE A 51 11.45 2.55 -2.97
CA ILE A 51 10.99 3.52 -1.99
C ILE A 51 12.12 3.78 -1.00
N PHE A 52 12.74 2.72 -0.47
CA PHE A 52 13.87 2.74 0.45
C PHE A 52 14.95 1.80 -0.07
N ASP A 53 16.12 1.80 0.55
CA ASP A 53 17.23 0.93 0.13
C ASP A 53 16.84 -0.55 0.10
N ASN A 54 15.94 -0.96 0.99
CA ASN A 54 15.47 -2.33 1.12
C ASN A 54 13.98 -2.52 0.83
N VAL A 55 13.26 -1.50 0.34
CA VAL A 55 11.82 -1.60 0.08
C VAL A 55 11.50 -1.04 -1.29
N ALA A 56 10.83 -1.82 -2.13
CA ALA A 56 10.37 -1.38 -3.43
C ALA A 56 8.85 -1.58 -3.59
N TYR A 57 8.23 -0.74 -4.42
CA TYR A 57 6.87 -0.91 -4.90
C TYR A 57 6.88 -1.79 -6.15
N VAL A 58 6.08 -2.85 -6.15
CA VAL A 58 5.94 -3.79 -7.29
C VAL A 58 4.48 -4.04 -7.66
N GLY A 59 3.54 -3.29 -7.07
CA GLY A 59 2.09 -3.43 -7.22
C GLY A 59 1.50 -2.77 -8.46
N LEU A 60 0.19 -2.62 -8.42
CA LEU A 60 -0.65 -2.02 -9.46
C LEU A 60 -0.99 -0.55 -9.11
N ASP A 61 -1.79 0.11 -9.95
CA ASP A 61 -2.23 1.48 -9.68
C ASP A 61 -3.27 1.60 -8.55
N TRP A 62 -3.89 0.50 -8.12
CA TRP A 62 -4.95 0.49 -7.11
C TRP A 62 -4.76 -0.53 -5.97
N VAL A 63 -3.95 -1.59 -6.17
CA VAL A 63 -3.54 -2.55 -5.13
C VAL A 63 -2.03 -2.50 -4.97
N SER A 64 -1.57 -2.29 -3.74
CA SER A 64 -0.14 -2.29 -3.44
C SER A 64 0.40 -3.71 -3.35
N CYS A 65 1.64 -3.86 -3.75
CA CYS A 65 2.50 -4.98 -3.37
C CYS A 65 3.89 -4.42 -3.11
N TYR A 66 4.50 -4.81 -2.01
CA TYR A 66 5.84 -4.34 -1.64
C TYR A 66 6.82 -5.49 -1.62
N LEU A 67 8.01 -5.24 -2.18
CA LEU A 67 9.15 -6.14 -2.11
C LEU A 67 10.10 -5.64 -1.02
N ILE A 68 10.43 -6.51 -0.07
CA ILE A 68 11.42 -6.24 0.98
C ILE A 68 12.66 -7.07 0.68
N GLU A 69 13.80 -6.39 0.52
CA GLU A 69 15.09 -7.00 0.31
C GLU A 69 15.77 -7.27 1.66
N THR A 70 16.28 -8.48 1.82
CA THR A 70 17.01 -8.91 3.01
C THR A 70 18.34 -9.53 2.64
N SER A 71 19.23 -9.73 3.61
CA SER A 71 20.51 -10.42 3.37
C SER A 71 20.39 -11.90 3.04
N ALA A 72 19.18 -12.50 3.08
CA ALA A 72 18.94 -13.92 2.86
C ALA A 72 17.81 -14.23 1.89
N GLY A 73 17.41 -13.26 1.07
CA GLY A 73 16.35 -13.40 0.08
C GLY A 73 15.33 -12.27 0.13
N LEU A 74 14.18 -12.49 -0.47
CA LEU A 74 13.14 -11.49 -0.67
C LEU A 74 11.86 -11.86 0.08
N ILE A 75 11.13 -10.84 0.52
CA ILE A 75 9.79 -10.98 1.10
C ILE A 75 8.83 -10.11 0.28
N LEU A 76 7.71 -10.69 -0.14
CA LEU A 76 6.59 -9.95 -0.72
C LEU A 76 5.53 -9.66 0.34
N ILE A 77 4.96 -8.47 0.33
CA ILE A 77 3.73 -8.13 1.05
C ILE A 77 2.63 -7.97 0.02
N ASP A 78 1.62 -8.81 0.11
CA ASP A 78 0.53 -9.11 -0.80
C ASP A 78 0.97 -9.77 -2.12
N ALA A 79 0.04 -10.45 -2.77
CA ALA A 79 0.28 -11.32 -3.92
C ALA A 79 -0.42 -10.82 -5.19
N LEU A 80 -1.17 -9.72 -5.12
CA LEU A 80 -2.06 -9.29 -6.20
C LEU A 80 -3.07 -10.41 -6.59
N TYR A 81 -3.43 -10.48 -7.85
CA TYR A 81 -4.39 -11.44 -8.39
C TYR A 81 -4.13 -11.69 -9.87
N GLU A 82 -4.72 -12.77 -10.42
CA GLU A 82 -4.62 -13.02 -11.86
C GLU A 82 -5.46 -12.00 -12.68
N PRO A 83 -4.94 -11.48 -13.79
CA PRO A 83 -3.76 -11.95 -14.52
C PRO A 83 -2.43 -11.22 -14.19
N TYR A 84 -2.29 -10.59 -13.04
CA TYR A 84 -1.16 -9.71 -12.72
C TYR A 84 0.03 -10.40 -12.07
N THR A 85 -0.03 -11.69 -11.80
CA THR A 85 1.10 -12.42 -11.20
C THR A 85 2.36 -12.35 -12.06
N GLU A 86 2.23 -12.47 -13.39
CA GLU A 86 3.39 -12.31 -14.28
C GLU A 86 3.92 -10.87 -14.27
N THR A 87 3.04 -9.86 -14.25
CA THR A 87 3.44 -8.45 -14.09
C THR A 87 4.24 -8.23 -12.81
N LEU A 88 3.83 -8.87 -11.70
CA LEU A 88 4.54 -8.81 -10.43
C LEU A 88 5.94 -9.43 -10.55
N LEU A 89 6.07 -10.62 -11.18
CA LEU A 89 7.36 -11.26 -11.41
C LEU A 89 8.27 -10.42 -12.32
N ASP A 90 7.72 -9.80 -13.36
CA ASP A 90 8.44 -8.90 -14.25
C ASP A 90 8.92 -7.63 -13.53
N ASN A 91 8.11 -7.09 -12.61
CA ASN A 91 8.50 -5.97 -11.78
C ASN A 91 9.68 -6.32 -10.86
N ILE A 92 9.71 -7.52 -10.29
CA ILE A 92 10.84 -8.01 -9.48
C ILE A 92 12.11 -8.11 -10.34
N ARG A 93 12.01 -8.68 -11.55
CA ARG A 93 13.14 -8.77 -12.51
C ARG A 93 13.65 -7.39 -12.94
N ALA A 94 12.74 -6.44 -13.16
CA ALA A 94 13.08 -5.07 -13.54
C ALA A 94 13.85 -4.31 -12.45
N LEU A 95 13.71 -4.71 -11.19
CA LEU A 95 14.51 -4.22 -10.07
C LEU A 95 15.87 -4.90 -9.94
N GLY A 96 16.17 -5.89 -10.78
CA GLY A 96 17.44 -6.62 -10.81
C GLY A 96 17.47 -7.86 -9.91
N HIS A 97 16.32 -8.35 -9.47
CA HIS A 97 16.22 -9.53 -8.62
C HIS A 97 15.74 -10.76 -9.41
N ASP A 98 16.12 -11.94 -8.94
CA ASP A 98 15.51 -13.20 -9.38
C ASP A 98 14.24 -13.43 -8.55
N PRO A 99 13.06 -13.58 -9.17
CA PRO A 99 11.85 -13.96 -8.43
C PRO A 99 12.00 -15.26 -7.62
N ALA A 100 12.90 -16.17 -8.01
CA ALA A 100 13.18 -17.39 -7.24
C ALA A 100 13.77 -17.12 -5.85
N ASP A 101 14.31 -15.92 -5.60
CA ASP A 101 14.81 -15.51 -4.29
C ASP A 101 13.68 -15.09 -3.31
N VAL A 102 12.42 -15.07 -3.76
CA VAL A 102 11.26 -14.79 -2.89
C VAL A 102 11.04 -15.97 -1.95
N ALA A 103 11.44 -15.79 -0.69
CA ALA A 103 11.28 -16.80 0.35
C ALA A 103 9.89 -16.82 0.97
N TYR A 104 9.28 -15.63 1.11
CA TYR A 104 7.97 -15.47 1.74
C TYR A 104 7.06 -14.54 0.96
N VAL A 105 5.77 -14.91 0.94
CA VAL A 105 4.65 -14.07 0.49
C VAL A 105 3.75 -13.84 1.68
N ILE A 106 3.73 -12.62 2.21
CA ILE A 106 2.88 -12.22 3.32
C ILE A 106 1.56 -11.70 2.75
N VAL A 107 0.47 -12.37 2.99
CA VAL A 107 -0.86 -11.93 2.55
C VAL A 107 -1.53 -11.19 3.71
N THR A 108 -1.79 -9.90 3.52
CA THR A 108 -2.35 -9.04 4.57
C THR A 108 -3.78 -9.44 4.94
N HIS A 109 -4.55 -9.99 3.99
CA HIS A 109 -5.86 -10.55 4.23
C HIS A 109 -6.37 -11.39 3.05
N GLY A 110 -7.36 -12.24 3.29
CA GLY A 110 -7.83 -13.27 2.37
C GLY A 110 -8.69 -12.80 1.20
N HIS A 111 -8.84 -11.51 0.93
CA HIS A 111 -9.55 -11.04 -0.26
C HIS A 111 -8.74 -11.30 -1.54
N TRP A 112 -9.48 -11.49 -2.62
CA TRP A 112 -8.95 -11.93 -3.92
C TRP A 112 -7.88 -10.99 -4.51
N ASP A 113 -7.96 -9.71 -4.25
CA ASP A 113 -7.04 -8.69 -4.77
C ASP A 113 -5.69 -8.67 -4.02
N HIS A 114 -5.61 -9.33 -2.87
CA HIS A 114 -4.39 -9.49 -2.06
C HIS A 114 -3.89 -10.93 -2.02
N ALA A 115 -4.80 -11.91 -1.99
CA ALA A 115 -4.48 -13.33 -1.89
C ALA A 115 -4.45 -14.06 -3.24
N GLY A 116 -5.00 -13.45 -4.31
CA GLY A 116 -5.34 -14.14 -5.55
C GLY A 116 -4.15 -14.71 -6.32
N GLY A 117 -2.98 -14.11 -6.24
CA GLY A 117 -1.75 -14.59 -6.86
C GLY A 117 -0.93 -15.54 -5.98
N ALA A 118 -1.30 -15.71 -4.71
CA ALA A 118 -0.46 -16.43 -3.74
C ALA A 118 -0.21 -17.90 -4.14
N ALA A 119 -1.21 -18.60 -4.67
CA ALA A 119 -1.06 -19.99 -5.13
C ALA A 119 -0.04 -20.09 -6.29
N THR A 120 -0.12 -19.18 -7.26
CA THR A 120 0.82 -19.15 -8.40
C THR A 120 2.24 -18.85 -7.94
N LEU A 121 2.42 -17.92 -6.97
CA LEU A 121 3.73 -17.62 -6.41
C LEU A 121 4.28 -18.80 -5.59
N GLN A 122 3.43 -19.47 -4.79
CA GLN A 122 3.81 -20.68 -4.06
C GLN A 122 4.27 -21.80 -5.01
N GLU A 123 3.54 -22.02 -6.10
CA GLU A 123 3.85 -23.08 -7.07
C GLU A 123 5.11 -22.77 -7.89
N LYS A 124 5.21 -21.56 -8.44
CA LYS A 124 6.29 -21.17 -9.35
C LYS A 124 7.62 -20.92 -8.65
N LEU A 125 7.57 -20.36 -7.44
CA LEU A 125 8.77 -19.89 -6.73
C LEU A 125 9.15 -20.81 -5.57
N GLY A 126 8.25 -21.67 -5.10
CA GLY A 126 8.43 -22.41 -3.86
C GLY A 126 8.37 -21.49 -2.61
N ALA A 127 7.89 -20.28 -2.77
CA ALA A 127 7.78 -19.31 -1.68
C ALA A 127 6.78 -19.79 -0.62
N ARG A 128 7.08 -19.54 0.64
CA ARG A 128 6.17 -19.85 1.74
C ARG A 128 5.12 -18.76 1.88
N VAL A 129 3.85 -19.14 1.92
CA VAL A 129 2.74 -18.19 2.08
C VAL A 129 2.39 -18.04 3.55
N VAL A 130 2.29 -16.79 4.00
CA VAL A 130 1.95 -16.40 5.37
C VAL A 130 0.64 -15.65 5.38
N MET A 131 -0.28 -16.06 6.24
CA MET A 131 -1.57 -15.41 6.47
C MET A 131 -1.96 -15.62 7.94
N SER A 132 -2.97 -14.95 8.43
CA SER A 132 -3.54 -15.32 9.74
C SER A 132 -4.35 -16.61 9.65
N ALA A 133 -4.51 -17.31 10.76
CA ALA A 133 -5.35 -18.51 10.80
C ALA A 133 -6.80 -18.23 10.37
N ALA A 134 -7.36 -17.09 10.82
CA ALA A 134 -8.74 -16.73 10.46
C ALA A 134 -8.92 -16.44 8.96
N ASP A 135 -7.89 -15.91 8.30
CA ASP A 135 -7.97 -15.66 6.86
C ASP A 135 -7.58 -16.87 6.03
N TRP A 136 -6.78 -17.82 6.55
CA TRP A 136 -6.68 -19.17 5.98
C TRP A 136 -8.04 -19.87 5.96
N ASP A 137 -8.78 -19.81 7.08
CA ASP A 137 -10.14 -20.35 7.18
C ASP A 137 -11.11 -19.62 6.23
N LEU A 138 -10.99 -18.30 6.08
CA LEU A 138 -11.80 -17.51 5.14
C LEU A 138 -11.59 -17.99 3.70
N VAL A 139 -10.35 -18.06 3.25
CA VAL A 139 -9.99 -18.46 1.88
C VAL A 139 -10.42 -19.91 1.60
N ALA A 140 -10.23 -20.82 2.55
CA ALA A 140 -10.64 -22.22 2.43
C ALA A 140 -12.17 -22.35 2.34
N ARG A 141 -12.91 -21.61 3.17
CA ARG A 141 -14.37 -21.59 3.20
C ARG A 141 -14.96 -21.01 1.91
N ASP A 142 -14.43 -19.91 1.42
CA ASP A 142 -14.87 -19.26 0.20
C ASP A 142 -14.60 -20.16 -1.02
N SER A 143 -13.47 -20.84 -1.05
CA SER A 143 -13.13 -21.82 -2.08
C SER A 143 -14.13 -22.98 -2.09
N SER A 144 -14.43 -23.57 -0.94
CA SER A 144 -15.35 -24.70 -0.84
C SER A 144 -16.79 -24.36 -1.22
N SER A 145 -17.21 -23.11 -1.04
CA SER A 145 -18.52 -22.60 -1.42
C SER A 145 -18.63 -22.15 -2.88
N GLY A 146 -17.52 -22.13 -3.62
CA GLY A 146 -17.44 -21.60 -4.98
C GLY A 146 -17.53 -20.07 -5.07
N ASN A 147 -17.34 -19.37 -3.96
CA ASN A 147 -17.44 -17.91 -3.88
C ASN A 147 -16.10 -17.21 -4.18
N THR A 148 -14.99 -17.95 -4.29
CA THR A 148 -13.71 -17.33 -4.58
C THR A 148 -13.50 -17.07 -6.07
N ARG A 149 -12.83 -15.98 -6.38
CA ARG A 149 -12.43 -15.58 -7.75
C ARG A 149 -11.06 -16.14 -8.13
N PHE A 150 -10.41 -16.91 -7.27
CA PHE A 150 -9.04 -17.37 -7.44
C PHE A 150 -8.83 -18.76 -6.84
N THR A 151 -7.74 -19.43 -7.23
CA THR A 151 -7.28 -20.67 -6.60
C THR A 151 -6.53 -20.34 -5.31
N PRO A 152 -6.98 -20.83 -4.14
CA PRO A 152 -6.28 -20.59 -2.89
C PRO A 152 -4.90 -21.23 -2.86
N ALA A 153 -3.93 -20.56 -2.23
CA ALA A 153 -2.67 -21.18 -1.85
C ALA A 153 -2.92 -22.30 -0.82
N ARG A 154 -1.99 -23.25 -0.75
CA ARG A 154 -1.98 -24.23 0.35
C ARG A 154 -1.49 -23.53 1.61
N GLU A 155 -2.16 -23.79 2.74
CA GLU A 155 -1.74 -23.28 4.04
C GLU A 155 -0.29 -23.69 4.35
N ASP A 156 0.52 -22.68 4.68
CA ASP A 156 1.94 -22.86 4.99
C ASP A 156 2.26 -22.36 6.39
N LEU A 157 2.05 -21.06 6.63
CA LEU A 157 2.29 -20.44 7.93
C LEU A 157 1.09 -19.61 8.35
N ALA A 158 0.59 -19.86 9.54
CA ALA A 158 -0.36 -19.00 10.21
C ALA A 158 0.38 -18.17 11.26
N LEU A 159 0.34 -16.83 11.14
CA LEU A 159 0.92 -15.93 12.13
C LEU A 159 -0.15 -15.01 12.73
N GLY A 160 0.06 -14.67 14.00
CA GLY A 160 -0.88 -13.92 14.81
C GLY A 160 -0.32 -12.62 15.38
N ASP A 161 -1.02 -12.09 16.37
CA ASP A 161 -0.69 -10.80 16.98
C ASP A 161 0.59 -10.86 17.79
N GLY A 162 1.54 -9.98 17.48
CA GLY A 162 2.84 -9.89 18.14
C GLY A 162 3.86 -10.92 17.68
N GLU A 163 3.50 -11.85 16.81
CA GLU A 163 4.47 -12.79 16.25
C GLU A 163 5.42 -12.10 15.28
N ILE A 164 6.59 -12.70 15.09
CA ILE A 164 7.65 -12.17 14.24
C ILE A 164 8.09 -13.19 13.20
N LEU A 165 8.57 -12.68 12.05
CA LEU A 165 9.26 -13.48 11.05
C LEU A 165 10.58 -12.79 10.73
N THR A 166 11.67 -13.52 10.79
CA THR A 166 13.00 -13.01 10.46
C THR A 166 13.55 -13.73 9.24
N LEU A 167 14.00 -12.95 8.26
CA LEU A 167 14.77 -13.43 7.12
C LEU A 167 16.04 -12.59 7.00
N GLY A 168 17.20 -13.23 7.15
CA GLY A 168 18.48 -12.54 7.15
C GLY A 168 18.56 -11.44 8.20
N ASP A 169 18.80 -10.22 7.76
CA ASP A 169 18.95 -9.02 8.58
C ASP A 169 17.64 -8.25 8.83
N THR A 170 16.51 -8.80 8.43
CA THR A 170 15.22 -8.13 8.49
C THR A 170 14.22 -8.94 9.29
N THR A 171 13.58 -8.27 10.28
CA THR A 171 12.52 -8.84 11.12
C THR A 171 11.22 -8.07 10.87
N LEU A 172 10.16 -8.81 10.56
CA LEU A 172 8.80 -8.32 10.47
C LEU A 172 8.07 -8.64 11.77
N THR A 173 7.23 -7.71 12.24
CA THR A 173 6.31 -7.93 13.36
C THR A 173 4.87 -7.88 12.83
N PHE A 174 4.08 -8.87 13.20
CA PHE A 174 2.68 -8.98 12.77
C PHE A 174 1.74 -8.44 13.84
N HIS A 175 0.73 -7.72 13.39
CA HIS A 175 -0.32 -7.19 14.23
C HIS A 175 -1.67 -7.63 13.68
N LEU A 176 -2.45 -8.39 14.42
CA LEU A 176 -3.83 -8.68 14.05
C LEU A 176 -4.66 -7.39 14.11
N THR A 177 -5.27 -7.05 12.97
CA THR A 177 -6.12 -5.87 12.80
C THR A 177 -7.48 -6.26 12.20
N PRO A 178 -8.26 -7.14 12.90
CA PRO A 178 -9.56 -7.59 12.42
C PRO A 178 -10.55 -6.45 12.23
N GLY A 179 -11.54 -6.69 11.36
CA GLY A 179 -12.61 -5.77 11.03
C GLY A 179 -12.94 -5.78 9.55
N HIS A 180 -11.95 -5.57 8.66
CA HIS A 180 -12.14 -5.72 7.22
C HIS A 180 -12.34 -7.21 6.87
N THR A 181 -11.43 -8.06 7.30
CA THR A 181 -11.63 -9.50 7.52
C THR A 181 -11.37 -9.80 9.00
N ASP A 182 -11.75 -11.01 9.45
CA ASP A 182 -11.52 -11.42 10.84
C ASP A 182 -10.02 -11.69 11.11
N GLY A 183 -9.25 -11.93 10.06
CA GLY A 183 -7.83 -12.24 10.11
C GLY A 183 -6.90 -11.18 9.53
N SER A 184 -7.38 -9.98 9.22
CA SER A 184 -6.51 -8.94 8.65
C SER A 184 -5.23 -8.76 9.48
N LEU A 185 -4.07 -8.76 8.80
CA LEU A 185 -2.74 -8.56 9.36
C LEU A 185 -2.18 -7.21 8.92
N SER A 186 -1.74 -6.41 9.88
CA SER A 186 -0.84 -5.29 9.62
C SER A 186 0.60 -5.73 9.88
N VAL A 187 1.51 -5.27 9.04
CA VAL A 187 2.91 -5.72 9.06
C VAL A 187 3.83 -4.55 9.31
N GLU A 188 4.59 -4.61 10.40
CA GLU A 188 5.63 -3.65 10.73
C GLU A 188 6.98 -4.20 10.30
N PHE A 189 7.82 -3.34 9.68
CA PHE A 189 9.16 -3.71 9.22
C PHE A 189 10.09 -2.50 9.13
N PRO A 190 11.42 -2.73 9.14
CA PRO A 190 12.40 -1.66 8.97
C PRO A 190 12.49 -1.19 7.52
N ALA A 191 12.39 0.12 7.30
CA ALA A 191 12.69 0.78 6.02
C ALA A 191 14.00 1.56 6.16
N ARG A 192 14.99 1.27 5.31
CA ARG A 192 16.36 1.82 5.41
C ARG A 192 16.60 2.92 4.37
N ASP A 193 17.17 4.03 4.81
CA ASP A 193 17.61 5.16 3.96
C ASP A 193 19.02 5.56 4.41
N GLY A 194 20.06 5.01 3.78
CA GLY A 194 21.46 5.10 4.19
C GLY A 194 21.67 4.49 5.59
N GLU A 195 22.19 5.30 6.50
CA GLU A 195 22.43 4.87 7.90
C GLU A 195 21.16 4.92 8.78
N ARG A 196 20.04 5.43 8.25
CA ARG A 196 18.81 5.59 9.00
C ARG A 196 17.88 4.41 8.77
N THR A 197 17.16 4.03 9.83
CA THR A 197 16.11 3.01 9.78
C THR A 197 14.83 3.60 10.35
N TRP A 198 13.76 3.42 9.61
CA TRP A 198 12.43 3.92 9.92
C TRP A 198 11.48 2.76 10.18
N ARG A 199 10.49 2.97 11.05
CA ARG A 199 9.44 2.00 11.30
C ARG A 199 8.35 2.15 10.25
N ALA A 200 8.31 1.24 9.28
CA ALA A 200 7.24 1.19 8.27
C ALA A 200 6.10 0.29 8.75
N LEU A 201 4.88 0.67 8.38
CA LEU A 201 3.69 -0.15 8.60
C LEU A 201 2.91 -0.32 7.30
N THR A 202 2.66 -1.57 6.90
CA THR A 202 1.57 -1.91 5.99
C THR A 202 0.33 -2.20 6.83
N TYR A 203 -0.64 -1.27 6.85
CA TYR A 203 -1.92 -1.52 7.51
C TYR A 203 -2.77 -2.38 6.58
N GLY A 204 -3.00 -3.64 6.96
CA GLY A 204 -3.79 -4.60 6.19
C GLY A 204 -5.29 -4.41 6.40
N GLY A 205 -6.09 -4.68 5.32
CA GLY A 205 -7.53 -4.56 5.39
C GLY A 205 -8.02 -3.12 5.63
N VAL A 206 -7.44 -2.16 4.92
CA VAL A 206 -7.67 -0.72 5.14
C VAL A 206 -9.08 -0.25 4.73
N GLY A 207 -9.76 -0.96 3.84
CA GLY A 207 -11.08 -0.61 3.32
C GLY A 207 -12.20 -0.83 4.35
N ILE A 208 -13.19 0.07 4.35
CA ILE A 208 -14.44 -0.09 5.09
C ILE A 208 -15.55 -0.24 4.05
N ASN A 209 -15.90 -1.47 3.72
CA ASN A 209 -16.94 -1.84 2.75
C ASN A 209 -18.09 -2.62 3.42
N PHE A 210 -18.32 -2.35 4.69
CA PHE A 210 -19.32 -2.98 5.54
C PHE A 210 -19.94 -1.92 6.46
N SER A 211 -21.16 -2.19 6.92
CA SER A 211 -21.93 -1.33 7.83
C SER A 211 -22.41 -2.06 9.09
N ASP A 212 -21.94 -3.29 9.31
CA ASP A 212 -22.25 -4.05 10.52
C ASP A 212 -21.59 -3.39 11.74
N PRO A 213 -22.36 -3.01 12.80
CA PRO A 213 -21.84 -2.27 13.94
C PRO A 213 -20.74 -3.00 14.72
N GLU A 214 -20.82 -4.34 14.81
CA GLU A 214 -19.79 -5.13 15.52
C GLU A 214 -18.48 -5.15 14.73
N LYS A 215 -18.56 -5.27 13.40
CA LYS A 215 -17.39 -5.15 12.53
C LYS A 215 -16.77 -3.77 12.59
N LEU A 216 -17.58 -2.70 12.54
CA LEU A 216 -17.11 -1.32 12.66
C LEU A 216 -16.42 -1.07 14.00
N LYS A 217 -16.97 -1.62 15.08
CA LYS A 217 -16.36 -1.57 16.42
C LYS A 217 -15.02 -2.31 16.42
N THR A 218 -14.98 -3.54 15.91
CA THR A 218 -13.77 -4.38 15.83
C THR A 218 -12.66 -3.68 15.01
N TYR A 219 -13.02 -3.12 13.87
CA TYR A 219 -12.12 -2.32 13.03
C TYR A 219 -11.57 -1.11 13.81
N SER A 220 -12.44 -0.36 14.46
CA SER A 220 -12.05 0.81 15.24
C SER A 220 -11.11 0.44 16.40
N ASP A 221 -11.37 -0.67 17.09
CA ASP A 221 -10.52 -1.16 18.17
C ASP A 221 -9.15 -1.60 17.64
N SER A 222 -9.10 -2.21 16.45
CA SER A 222 -7.85 -2.54 15.75
C SER A 222 -7.02 -1.30 15.44
N VAL A 223 -7.64 -0.26 14.87
CA VAL A 223 -6.95 1.00 14.60
C VAL A 223 -6.41 1.63 15.89
N ARG A 224 -7.19 1.65 16.98
CA ARG A 224 -6.73 2.18 18.28
C ARG A 224 -5.53 1.39 18.83
N ARG A 225 -5.53 0.05 18.69
CA ARG A 225 -4.39 -0.79 19.11
C ARG A 225 -3.14 -0.44 18.31
N ILE A 226 -3.25 -0.28 16.99
CA ILE A 226 -2.12 0.13 16.15
C ILE A 226 -1.62 1.53 16.54
N MET A 227 -2.52 2.48 16.77
CA MET A 227 -2.11 3.82 17.25
C MET A 227 -1.34 3.77 18.56
N ALA A 228 -1.73 2.87 19.48
CA ALA A 228 -1.04 2.69 20.77
C ALA A 228 0.35 2.04 20.63
N ARG A 229 0.63 1.32 19.55
CA ARG A 229 1.94 0.71 19.24
C ARG A 229 2.89 1.68 18.52
N GLY A 230 2.37 2.78 17.98
CA GLY A 230 3.15 3.82 17.32
C GLY A 230 4.14 4.56 18.23
N PRO A 231 4.85 5.56 17.73
CA PRO A 231 4.70 6.08 16.38
C PRO A 231 5.28 5.15 15.30
N PHE A 232 4.67 5.16 14.12
CA PHE A 232 5.24 4.61 12.89
C PHE A 232 5.64 5.79 12.00
N ASP A 233 6.74 5.63 11.28
CA ASP A 233 7.32 6.70 10.48
C ASP A 233 6.83 6.72 9.05
N VAL A 234 6.42 5.54 8.53
CA VAL A 234 6.12 5.33 7.11
C VAL A 234 4.82 4.58 6.94
N ASN A 235 3.93 5.12 6.10
CA ASN A 235 2.68 4.49 5.71
C ASN A 235 2.82 3.79 4.35
N LEU A 236 2.80 2.46 4.35
CA LEU A 236 2.83 1.62 3.15
C LEU A 236 1.61 0.69 3.13
N THR A 237 0.42 1.26 3.32
CA THR A 237 -0.81 0.45 3.34
C THR A 237 -1.11 -0.21 1.99
N ASN A 238 -1.95 -1.25 2.01
CA ASN A 238 -2.16 -2.18 0.90
C ASN A 238 -3.01 -1.63 -0.28
N HIS A 239 -3.41 -0.35 -0.24
CA HIS A 239 -3.96 0.38 -1.39
C HIS A 239 -3.20 1.70 -1.59
N PRO A 240 -2.55 1.91 -2.76
CA PRO A 240 -1.60 3.00 -2.96
C PRO A 240 -2.24 4.39 -2.86
N GLY A 241 -3.52 4.52 -3.22
CA GLY A 241 -4.26 5.78 -3.11
C GLY A 241 -4.44 6.24 -1.66
N MET A 242 -4.52 5.32 -0.72
CA MET A 242 -4.68 5.63 0.70
C MET A 242 -3.36 5.98 1.41
N ALA A 243 -2.23 5.60 0.83
CA ALA A 243 -0.89 5.93 1.30
C ALA A 243 -0.20 7.01 0.45
N TRP A 244 -0.90 7.59 -0.52
CA TRP A 244 -0.34 8.61 -1.44
C TRP A 244 0.94 8.15 -2.17
N VAL A 245 1.07 6.86 -2.44
CA VAL A 245 2.29 6.23 -2.93
C VAL A 245 2.83 6.91 -4.19
N PHE A 246 2.00 7.16 -5.21
CA PHE A 246 2.48 7.74 -6.47
C PHE A 246 2.80 9.23 -6.40
N PRO A 247 2.07 10.09 -5.66
CA PRO A 247 2.54 11.44 -5.37
C PRO A 247 3.89 11.45 -4.66
N LEU A 248 4.06 10.68 -3.59
CA LEU A 248 5.32 10.58 -2.84
C LEU A 248 6.46 9.99 -3.67
N ALA A 249 6.17 9.05 -4.59
CA ALA A 249 7.17 8.53 -5.53
C ALA A 249 7.70 9.61 -6.49
N ARG A 250 6.85 10.53 -6.95
CA ARG A 250 7.29 11.66 -7.77
C ARG A 250 8.20 12.60 -6.98
N ASP A 251 7.84 12.88 -5.73
CA ASP A 251 8.65 13.71 -4.84
C ASP A 251 9.99 13.05 -4.53
N LEU A 252 9.98 11.71 -4.34
CA LEU A 252 11.19 10.92 -4.14
C LEU A 252 12.11 10.97 -5.37
N ALA A 253 11.56 10.88 -6.58
CA ALA A 253 12.33 10.97 -7.82
C ALA A 253 12.98 12.38 -8.03
N ALA A 254 12.39 13.40 -7.42
CA ALA A 254 12.91 14.78 -7.45
C ALA A 254 13.83 15.12 -6.28
N ARG A 255 13.91 14.25 -5.25
CA ARG A 255 14.65 14.45 -4.00
C ARG A 255 16.13 14.67 -4.27
N GLN A 256 16.68 15.72 -3.65
CA GLN A 256 18.11 16.00 -3.69
C GLN A 256 18.84 15.36 -2.47
N PRO A 257 20.15 15.08 -2.58
CA PRO A 257 20.93 14.56 -1.46
C PRO A 257 20.81 15.49 -0.23
N GLY A 258 20.47 14.89 0.93
CA GLY A 258 20.31 15.61 2.19
C GLY A 258 18.89 16.14 2.47
N GLU A 259 17.98 16.11 1.50
CA GLU A 259 16.58 16.44 1.75
C GLU A 259 15.86 15.32 2.54
N PRO A 260 14.81 15.68 3.30
CA PRO A 260 13.98 14.68 3.98
C PRO A 260 13.41 13.62 3.00
N HIS A 261 13.25 12.39 3.48
CA HIS A 261 12.64 11.34 2.68
C HIS A 261 11.14 11.54 2.58
N PRO A 262 10.52 11.65 1.37
CA PRO A 262 9.10 12.01 1.24
C PRO A 262 8.13 11.02 1.88
N PHE A 263 8.49 9.74 1.96
CA PHE A 263 7.67 8.71 2.60
C PHE A 263 7.77 8.70 4.14
N VAL A 264 8.71 9.46 4.73
CA VAL A 264 8.91 9.52 6.18
C VAL A 264 8.12 10.70 6.74
N ASP A 265 6.94 10.41 7.26
CA ASP A 265 6.07 11.40 7.91
C ASP A 265 5.21 10.75 9.01
N PRO A 266 5.71 10.70 10.26
CA PRO A 266 4.94 10.16 11.39
C PRO A 266 3.62 10.91 11.64
N ALA A 267 3.55 12.20 11.30
CA ALA A 267 2.34 12.98 11.46
C ALA A 267 1.27 12.59 10.44
N ALA A 268 1.67 12.38 9.17
CA ALA A 268 0.79 11.87 8.13
C ALA A 268 0.30 10.44 8.46
N MET A 269 1.18 9.57 8.98
CA MET A 269 0.78 8.23 9.43
C MET A 269 -0.23 8.29 10.57
N ALA A 270 -0.03 9.14 11.57
CA ALA A 270 -0.99 9.34 12.66
C ALA A 270 -2.32 9.93 12.16
N ALA A 271 -2.27 10.85 11.18
CA ALA A 271 -3.46 11.42 10.55
C ALA A 271 -4.24 10.37 9.76
N PHE A 272 -3.55 9.49 9.02
CA PHE A 272 -4.15 8.36 8.33
C PHE A 272 -4.94 7.45 9.28
N LEU A 273 -4.35 7.03 10.39
CA LEU A 273 -5.03 6.18 11.38
C LEU A 273 -6.25 6.88 11.99
N LYS A 274 -6.15 8.18 12.32
CA LYS A 274 -7.30 8.97 12.79
C LYS A 274 -8.41 9.04 11.75
N GLN A 275 -8.06 9.19 10.47
CA GLN A 275 -9.02 9.19 9.38
C GLN A 275 -9.75 7.84 9.25
N ARG A 276 -9.07 6.70 9.48
CA ARG A 276 -9.72 5.38 9.50
C ARG A 276 -10.72 5.28 10.63
N LEU A 277 -10.41 5.80 11.84
CA LEU A 277 -11.37 5.86 12.95
C LEU A 277 -12.59 6.73 12.61
N ALA A 278 -12.38 7.90 12.02
CA ALA A 278 -13.47 8.79 11.63
C ALA A 278 -14.36 8.15 10.55
N ALA A 279 -13.76 7.48 9.57
CA ALA A 279 -14.50 6.78 8.53
C ALA A 279 -15.37 5.66 9.13
N ALA A 280 -14.83 4.84 10.06
CA ALA A 280 -15.60 3.79 10.72
C ALA A 280 -16.75 4.33 11.59
N ALA A 281 -16.62 5.54 12.11
CA ALA A 281 -17.68 6.17 12.91
C ALA A 281 -18.80 6.79 12.05
N SER A 282 -18.58 6.96 10.74
CA SER A 282 -19.53 7.55 9.80
C SER A 282 -20.13 6.55 8.81
N SER A 283 -19.76 5.28 8.90
CA SER A 283 -20.27 4.15 8.10
C SER A 283 -21.39 3.43 8.84
#